data_d162090f2d3c9ba29357eb7853ce42f6
#
_entry.id   d162090f2d3c9ba29357eb7853ce42f6
#
_cell.length_a   1.000
_cell.length_b   1.000
_cell.length_c   1.000
_cell.angle_alpha   90.00
_cell.angle_beta   90.00
_cell.angle_gamma   90.00
#
_symmetry.space_group_name_H-M   'P 1'
#
loop_
_entity.id
_entity.type
_entity.pdbx_description
1 polymer ?
#
loop_
_entity_poly.entity_id
_entity_poly.type
_entity_poly.pdbx_seq_one_letter_code
_entity_poly.pdbx_strand_id
1 'polypeptide(L)'
;MDVQGKRHIPLTPAQTWEALNATRMLKACIPGCEWVTQTGEGQFEVVQVLDIAGYKTRFSSTLTLEDVNPPHSYVLRFEGNGGNAGFGIGRALIALQPSDGGTRMNYQASAEVGGAIAQMGQSAVDQAVKGLIEEFFNRFERNVRGEAAGQTPGSMVERLWFMMPPWAWAISTLVAVFILYWGVMQS
;
A
#
# COMPACT_ATOMS: atom_id res chain seq x y z
N MET A 1 -18.66 7.25 14.51
CA MET A 1 -18.87 7.21 13.06
C MET A 1 -18.56 5.81 12.56
N ASP A 2 -19.46 5.20 11.77
CA ASP A 2 -19.26 3.86 11.24
C ASP A 2 -19.35 3.89 9.71
N VAL A 3 -18.41 3.24 9.05
CA VAL A 3 -18.34 3.11 7.59
C VAL A 3 -18.09 1.66 7.22
N GLN A 4 -18.82 1.15 6.26
CA GLN A 4 -18.60 -0.19 5.72
C GLN A 4 -18.68 -0.19 4.21
N GLY A 5 -17.99 -1.12 3.58
CA GLY A 5 -18.02 -1.23 2.12
C GLY A 5 -17.44 -2.53 1.60
N LYS A 6 -17.59 -2.70 0.29
CA LYS A 6 -17.06 -3.83 -0.47
C LYS A 6 -16.35 -3.32 -1.70
N ARG A 7 -15.23 -3.95 -2.06
CA ARG A 7 -14.46 -3.65 -3.28
C ARG A 7 -14.09 -4.94 -3.99
N HIS A 8 -14.07 -4.87 -5.30
CA HIS A 8 -13.48 -5.93 -6.12
C HIS A 8 -12.14 -5.45 -6.64
N ILE A 9 -11.08 -6.19 -6.29
CA ILE A 9 -9.69 -5.85 -6.64
C ILE A 9 -9.20 -6.92 -7.62
N PRO A 10 -8.71 -6.54 -8.83
CA PRO A 10 -8.27 -7.50 -9.85
C PRO A 10 -6.88 -8.08 -9.57
N LEU A 11 -6.66 -8.53 -8.36
CA LEU A 11 -5.47 -9.20 -7.85
C LEU A 11 -5.89 -10.39 -6.99
N THR A 12 -5.05 -11.41 -6.88
CA THR A 12 -5.26 -12.49 -5.90
C THR A 12 -5.23 -11.96 -4.46
N PRO A 13 -5.81 -12.67 -3.48
CA PRO A 13 -5.75 -12.24 -2.08
C PRO A 13 -4.33 -11.97 -1.57
N ALA A 14 -3.35 -12.79 -1.95
CA ALA A 14 -1.95 -12.59 -1.57
C ALA A 14 -1.37 -11.30 -2.17
N GLN A 15 -1.58 -11.07 -3.46
CA GLN A 15 -1.14 -9.83 -4.12
C GLN A 15 -1.86 -8.59 -3.59
N THR A 16 -3.16 -8.71 -3.28
CA THR A 16 -3.94 -7.61 -2.66
C THR A 16 -3.40 -7.28 -1.29
N TRP A 17 -3.08 -8.30 -0.49
CA TRP A 17 -2.44 -8.15 0.82
C TRP A 17 -1.11 -7.41 0.72
N GLU A 18 -0.22 -7.86 -0.13
CA GLU A 18 1.09 -7.23 -0.36
C GLU A 18 0.94 -5.77 -0.81
N ALA A 19 0.04 -5.52 -1.77
CA ALA A 19 -0.21 -4.17 -2.27
C ALA A 19 -0.75 -3.23 -1.19
N LEU A 20 -1.71 -3.67 -0.37
CA LEU A 20 -2.30 -2.86 0.71
C LEU A 20 -1.29 -2.52 1.82
N ASN A 21 -0.24 -3.33 1.99
CA ASN A 21 0.76 -3.15 3.03
C ASN A 21 2.10 -2.61 2.50
N ALA A 22 2.21 -2.37 1.20
CA ALA A 22 3.41 -1.80 0.60
C ALA A 22 3.50 -0.29 0.82
N THR A 23 4.57 0.20 1.45
CA THR A 23 4.82 1.64 1.71
C THR A 23 4.67 2.49 0.44
N ARG A 24 5.16 2.00 -0.71
CA ARG A 24 5.03 2.69 -2.00
C ARG A 24 3.56 2.85 -2.41
N MET A 25 2.76 1.80 -2.24
CA MET A 25 1.33 1.82 -2.58
C MET A 25 0.55 2.72 -1.61
N LEU A 26 0.83 2.63 -0.31
CA LEU A 26 0.24 3.52 0.69
C LEU A 26 0.51 4.98 0.36
N LYS A 27 1.77 5.34 0.03
CA LYS A 27 2.15 6.70 -0.35
C LYS A 27 1.42 7.19 -1.60
N ALA A 28 1.24 6.33 -2.59
CA ALA A 28 0.56 6.69 -3.85
C ALA A 28 -0.96 6.84 -3.66
N CYS A 29 -1.56 6.07 -2.76
CA CYS A 29 -3.01 5.96 -2.63
C CYS A 29 -3.59 6.85 -1.54
N ILE A 30 -2.88 7.09 -0.43
CA ILE A 30 -3.37 7.95 0.66
C ILE A 30 -3.51 9.38 0.14
N PRO A 31 -4.72 9.98 0.23
CA PRO A 31 -4.95 11.36 -0.23
C PRO A 31 -4.06 12.37 0.50
N GLY A 32 -3.43 13.28 -0.23
CA GLY A 32 -2.58 14.31 0.34
C GLY A 32 -1.30 13.80 1.03
N CYS A 33 -0.92 12.54 0.83
CA CYS A 33 0.24 11.94 1.48
C CYS A 33 1.55 12.61 1.06
N GLU A 34 2.28 13.14 2.02
CA GLU A 34 3.62 13.69 1.83
C GLU A 34 4.68 12.58 1.97
N TRP A 35 4.56 11.76 3.01
CA TRP A 35 5.43 10.59 3.20
C TRP A 35 4.77 9.50 4.04
N VAL A 36 5.27 8.27 3.84
CA VAL A 36 4.96 7.08 4.64
C VAL A 36 6.28 6.43 5.01
N THR A 37 6.42 6.07 6.26
CA THR A 37 7.58 5.30 6.77
C THR A 37 7.07 4.09 7.54
N GLN A 38 7.63 2.92 7.26
CA GLN A 38 7.40 1.75 8.07
C GLN A 38 8.33 1.81 9.28
N THR A 39 7.76 1.84 10.49
CA THR A 39 8.49 1.97 11.76
C THR A 39 8.67 0.65 12.49
N GLY A 40 7.90 -0.36 12.08
CA GLY A 40 7.96 -1.72 12.63
C GLY A 40 7.17 -2.69 11.76
N GLU A 41 7.12 -3.96 12.17
CA GLU A 41 6.28 -4.94 11.51
C GLU A 41 4.80 -4.55 11.68
N GLY A 42 4.10 -4.32 10.56
CA GLY A 42 2.71 -3.86 10.56
C GLY A 42 2.51 -2.45 11.14
N GLN A 43 3.56 -1.64 11.27
CA GLN A 43 3.46 -0.28 11.80
C GLN A 43 3.98 0.74 10.80
N PHE A 44 3.19 1.81 10.58
CA PHE A 44 3.52 2.86 9.65
C PHE A 44 3.25 4.23 10.26
N GLU A 45 4.12 5.16 9.98
CA GLU A 45 3.88 6.59 10.18
C GLU A 45 3.55 7.25 8.84
N VAL A 46 2.50 8.06 8.84
CA VAL A 46 2.00 8.75 7.66
C VAL A 46 1.89 10.24 7.95
N VAL A 47 2.43 11.06 7.08
CA VAL A 47 2.13 12.51 7.09
C VAL A 47 1.38 12.86 5.83
N GLN A 48 0.26 13.54 6.00
CA GLN A 48 -0.64 13.93 4.93
C GLN A 48 -1.20 15.31 5.14
N VAL A 49 -1.47 16.02 4.07
CA VAL A 49 -2.20 17.31 4.09
C VAL A 49 -3.62 17.07 3.61
N LEU A 50 -4.57 17.30 4.49
CA LEU A 50 -5.99 17.15 4.19
C LEU A 50 -6.68 18.51 4.16
N ASP A 51 -7.63 18.65 3.24
CA ASP A 51 -8.61 19.72 3.25
C ASP A 51 -9.93 19.12 3.71
N ILE A 52 -10.31 19.45 4.95
CA ILE A 52 -11.56 19.00 5.53
C ILE A 52 -12.46 20.22 5.67
N ALA A 53 -13.45 20.31 4.78
CA ALA A 53 -14.44 21.40 4.72
C ALA A 53 -13.80 22.80 4.70
N GLY A 54 -12.73 22.99 3.91
CA GLY A 54 -12.03 24.26 3.74
C GLY A 54 -10.89 24.50 4.75
N TYR A 55 -10.69 23.60 5.72
CA TYR A 55 -9.55 23.63 6.63
C TYR A 55 -8.42 22.73 6.10
N LYS A 56 -7.46 23.34 5.47
CA LYS A 56 -6.24 22.65 5.01
C LYS A 56 -5.26 22.52 6.17
N THR A 57 -5.03 21.30 6.61
CA THR A 57 -4.09 21.04 7.71
C THR A 57 -3.26 19.79 7.49
N ARG A 58 -2.12 19.76 8.15
CA ARG A 58 -1.19 18.63 8.12
C ARG A 58 -1.50 17.69 9.26
N PHE A 59 -1.73 16.42 8.93
CA PHE A 59 -1.94 15.35 9.89
C PHE A 59 -0.71 14.45 9.96
N SER A 60 -0.31 14.12 11.17
CA SER A 60 0.61 13.03 11.47
C SER A 60 -0.19 11.86 12.01
N SER A 61 -0.08 10.70 11.41
CA SER A 61 -0.89 9.54 11.74
C SER A 61 -0.02 8.30 11.93
N THR A 62 -0.39 7.46 12.88
CA THR A 62 0.16 6.12 13.08
C THR A 62 -0.87 5.10 12.61
N LEU A 63 -0.44 4.15 11.81
CA LEU A 63 -1.21 2.99 11.38
C LEU A 63 -0.59 1.75 11.97
N THR A 64 -1.38 0.89 12.61
CA THR A 64 -0.93 -0.36 13.21
C THR A 64 -1.84 -1.49 12.76
N LEU A 65 -1.24 -2.59 12.28
CA LEU A 65 -1.95 -3.81 11.96
C LEU A 65 -2.04 -4.70 13.19
N GLU A 66 -3.24 -5.09 13.55
CA GLU A 66 -3.57 -5.98 14.67
C GLU A 66 -4.31 -7.21 14.12
N ASP A 67 -4.34 -8.31 14.88
CA ASP A 67 -5.06 -9.55 14.53
C ASP A 67 -4.75 -10.04 13.11
N VAL A 68 -3.47 -10.02 12.76
CA VAL A 68 -2.97 -10.24 11.40
C VAL A 68 -3.05 -11.72 11.02
N ASN A 69 -3.85 -12.05 9.99
CA ASN A 69 -4.03 -13.40 9.43
C ASN A 69 -3.82 -13.38 7.89
N PRO A 70 -2.57 -13.40 7.42
CA PRO A 70 -2.27 -13.28 5.99
C PRO A 70 -2.72 -14.51 5.18
N PRO A 71 -3.22 -14.37 3.98
CA PRO A 71 -3.57 -13.12 3.30
C PRO A 71 -5.07 -12.76 3.46
N HIS A 72 -5.72 -13.19 4.54
CA HIS A 72 -7.18 -13.22 4.67
C HIS A 72 -7.76 -12.00 5.39
N SER A 73 -7.14 -11.57 6.50
CA SER A 73 -7.72 -10.48 7.29
C SER A 73 -6.72 -9.81 8.23
N TYR A 74 -7.02 -8.59 8.60
CA TYR A 74 -6.36 -7.84 9.68
C TYR A 74 -7.27 -6.73 10.20
N VAL A 75 -6.96 -6.23 11.38
CA VAL A 75 -7.51 -5.00 11.92
C VAL A 75 -6.48 -3.88 11.73
N LEU A 76 -6.86 -2.82 11.05
CA LEU A 76 -6.08 -1.60 10.95
C LEU A 76 -6.52 -0.65 12.05
N ARG A 77 -5.65 -0.36 13.00
CA ARG A 77 -5.80 0.72 13.95
C ARG A 77 -5.14 1.98 13.40
N PHE A 78 -5.79 3.12 13.53
CA PHE A 78 -5.23 4.38 13.10
C PHE A 78 -5.44 5.47 14.16
N GLU A 79 -4.43 6.31 14.30
CA GLU A 79 -4.44 7.49 15.19
C GLU A 79 -3.81 8.64 14.41
N GLY A 80 -4.55 9.73 14.25
CA GLY A 80 -4.12 10.91 13.51
C GLY A 80 -4.25 12.16 14.35
N ASN A 81 -3.25 13.03 14.27
CA ASN A 81 -3.21 14.32 14.97
C ASN A 81 -2.96 15.45 13.97
N GLY A 82 -3.87 16.40 13.89
CA GLY A 82 -3.82 17.62 13.07
C GLY A 82 -3.56 18.88 13.87
N GLY A 83 -3.05 18.77 15.10
CA GLY A 83 -2.80 19.93 15.98
C GLY A 83 -4.09 20.66 16.30
N ASN A 84 -4.14 21.97 16.00
CA ASN A 84 -5.31 22.81 16.27
C ASN A 84 -6.58 22.40 15.50
N ALA A 85 -6.44 21.65 14.40
CA ALA A 85 -7.58 21.14 13.65
C ALA A 85 -8.30 20.01 14.40
N GLY A 86 -7.56 19.24 15.20
CA GLY A 86 -8.11 18.14 15.98
C GLY A 86 -7.42 16.82 15.73
N PHE A 87 -8.10 15.74 16.09
CA PHE A 87 -7.58 14.39 15.98
C PHE A 87 -8.64 13.42 15.47
N GLY A 88 -8.17 12.27 14.96
CA GLY A 88 -9.02 11.14 14.61
C GLY A 88 -8.38 9.85 15.10
N ILE A 89 -9.17 9.00 15.72
CA ILE A 89 -8.77 7.65 16.13
C ILE A 89 -9.80 6.66 15.66
N GLY A 90 -9.37 5.44 15.33
CA GLY A 90 -10.33 4.42 14.94
C GLY A 90 -9.66 3.11 14.57
N ARG A 91 -10.52 2.21 14.10
CA ARG A 91 -10.12 0.87 13.65
C ARG A 91 -10.94 0.44 12.45
N ALA A 92 -10.34 -0.36 11.60
CA ALA A 92 -11.01 -0.94 10.45
C ALA A 92 -10.69 -2.44 10.37
N LEU A 93 -11.70 -3.28 10.35
CA LEU A 93 -11.57 -4.69 10.01
C LEU A 93 -11.54 -4.83 8.49
N ILE A 94 -10.50 -5.44 7.96
CA ILE A 94 -10.33 -5.74 6.54
C ILE A 94 -10.36 -7.26 6.35
N ALA A 95 -11.18 -7.74 5.43
CA ALA A 95 -11.26 -9.16 5.06
C ALA A 95 -11.13 -9.32 3.55
N LEU A 96 -10.24 -10.20 3.11
CA LEU A 96 -9.93 -10.52 1.73
C LEU A 96 -10.38 -11.94 1.41
N GLN A 97 -11.23 -12.10 0.41
CA GLN A 97 -11.76 -13.38 -0.02
C GLN A 97 -11.51 -13.57 -1.51
N PRO A 98 -11.14 -14.77 -1.97
CA PRO A 98 -11.08 -15.07 -3.39
C PRO A 98 -12.42 -14.79 -4.06
N SER A 99 -12.38 -14.24 -5.25
CA SER A 99 -13.56 -13.98 -6.09
C SER A 99 -13.18 -14.16 -7.55
N ASP A 100 -14.17 -14.37 -8.42
CA ASP A 100 -13.93 -14.51 -9.86
C ASP A 100 -13.19 -13.29 -10.40
N GLY A 101 -12.01 -13.54 -10.99
CA GLY A 101 -11.14 -12.51 -11.53
C GLY A 101 -10.40 -11.65 -10.50
N GLY A 102 -10.34 -12.05 -9.20
CA GLY A 102 -9.57 -11.31 -8.22
C GLY A 102 -9.94 -11.56 -6.78
N THR A 103 -9.99 -10.47 -6.00
CA THR A 103 -10.28 -10.46 -4.56
C THR A 103 -11.51 -9.62 -4.26
N ARG A 104 -12.43 -10.18 -3.49
CA ARG A 104 -13.48 -9.43 -2.81
C ARG A 104 -12.95 -8.96 -1.46
N MET A 105 -12.78 -7.65 -1.32
CA MET A 105 -12.41 -7.01 -0.07
C MET A 105 -13.67 -6.47 0.61
N ASN A 106 -13.87 -6.84 1.87
CA ASN A 106 -14.88 -6.23 2.74
C ASN A 106 -14.15 -5.42 3.81
N TYR A 107 -14.68 -4.25 4.15
CA TYR A 107 -14.18 -3.46 5.26
C TYR A 107 -15.30 -2.91 6.13
N GLN A 108 -15.02 -2.85 7.42
CA GLN A 108 -15.87 -2.21 8.43
C GLN A 108 -14.97 -1.34 9.30
N ALA A 109 -15.24 -0.06 9.34
CA ALA A 109 -14.44 0.91 10.10
C ALA A 109 -15.31 1.67 11.08
N SER A 110 -14.77 1.91 12.27
CA SER A 110 -15.31 2.84 13.25
C SER A 110 -14.27 3.90 13.58
N ALA A 111 -14.69 5.15 13.71
CA ALA A 111 -13.80 6.27 14.02
C ALA A 111 -14.45 7.28 14.93
N GLU A 112 -13.61 7.89 15.75
CA GLU A 112 -13.93 9.06 16.57
C GLU A 112 -13.07 10.22 16.10
N VAL A 113 -13.68 11.41 16.02
CA VAL A 113 -13.03 12.64 15.60
C VAL A 113 -13.27 13.69 16.67
N GLY A 114 -12.22 14.39 17.05
CA GLY A 114 -12.29 15.46 18.07
C GLY A 114 -11.63 16.75 17.60
N GLY A 115 -11.77 17.80 18.40
CA GLY A 115 -11.21 19.12 18.14
C GLY A 115 -12.08 19.98 17.22
N ALA A 116 -11.47 20.93 16.51
CA ALA A 116 -12.19 21.87 15.64
C ALA A 116 -12.95 21.18 14.50
N ILE A 117 -12.42 20.07 13.97
CA ILE A 117 -13.08 19.27 12.92
C ILE A 117 -14.42 18.71 13.41
N ALA A 118 -14.50 18.25 14.66
CA ALA A 118 -15.75 17.71 15.21
C ALA A 118 -16.84 18.79 15.32
N GLN A 119 -16.47 20.07 15.47
CA GLN A 119 -17.41 21.19 15.56
C GLN A 119 -18.08 21.53 14.22
N MET A 120 -17.56 21.00 13.10
CA MET A 120 -18.16 21.21 11.78
C MET A 120 -19.47 20.43 11.58
N GLY A 121 -19.81 19.57 12.54
CA GLY A 121 -21.01 18.72 12.50
C GLY A 121 -20.76 17.35 11.91
N GLN A 122 -21.46 16.36 12.45
CA GLN A 122 -21.30 14.93 12.13
C GLN A 122 -21.42 14.65 10.62
N SER A 123 -22.40 15.25 9.96
CA SER A 123 -22.65 15.00 8.52
C SER A 123 -21.49 15.47 7.64
N ALA A 124 -20.87 16.63 7.96
CA ALA A 124 -19.73 17.13 7.20
C ALA A 124 -18.48 16.24 7.38
N VAL A 125 -18.24 15.78 8.61
CA VAL A 125 -17.14 14.85 8.93
C VAL A 125 -17.34 13.50 8.22
N ASP A 126 -18.57 12.95 8.27
CA ASP A 126 -18.90 11.67 7.62
C ASP A 126 -18.70 11.73 6.11
N GLN A 127 -19.10 12.82 5.46
CA GLN A 127 -18.90 13.02 4.03
C GLN A 127 -17.42 13.14 3.68
N ALA A 128 -16.64 13.89 4.46
CA ALA A 128 -15.21 14.06 4.24
C ALA A 128 -14.48 12.71 4.35
N VAL A 129 -14.75 11.93 5.40
CA VAL A 129 -14.12 10.62 5.60
C VAL A 129 -14.52 9.63 4.51
N LYS A 130 -15.80 9.59 4.10
CA LYS A 130 -16.23 8.76 2.97
C LYS A 130 -15.49 9.17 1.68
N GLY A 131 -15.34 10.46 1.43
CA GLY A 131 -14.58 10.97 0.29
C GLY A 131 -13.11 10.52 0.30
N LEU A 132 -12.45 10.57 1.45
CA LEU A 132 -11.06 10.10 1.59
C LEU A 132 -10.93 8.58 1.33
N ILE A 133 -11.87 7.78 1.82
CA ILE A 133 -11.90 6.33 1.58
C ILE A 133 -12.10 6.04 0.08
N GLU A 134 -13.06 6.69 -0.56
CA GLU A 134 -13.32 6.55 -1.99
C GLU A 134 -12.10 6.97 -2.83
N GLU A 135 -11.47 8.08 -2.50
CA GLU A 135 -10.28 8.55 -3.20
C GLU A 135 -9.11 7.59 -3.05
N PHE A 136 -8.90 7.04 -1.84
CA PHE A 136 -7.89 6.00 -1.60
C PHE A 136 -8.11 4.80 -2.53
N PHE A 137 -9.31 4.24 -2.56
CA PHE A 137 -9.60 3.07 -3.39
C PHE A 137 -9.55 3.37 -4.88
N ASN A 138 -9.99 4.53 -5.31
CA ASN A 138 -9.89 4.94 -6.71
C ASN A 138 -8.42 5.05 -7.16
N ARG A 139 -7.53 5.55 -6.31
CA ARG A 139 -6.09 5.58 -6.56
C ARG A 139 -5.50 4.19 -6.53
N PHE A 140 -5.89 3.37 -5.54
CA PHE A 140 -5.43 2.00 -5.40
C PHE A 140 -5.76 1.16 -6.64
N GLU A 141 -7.02 1.16 -7.08
CA GLU A 141 -7.44 0.43 -8.28
C GLU A 141 -6.72 0.89 -9.54
N ARG A 142 -6.48 2.19 -9.69
CA ARG A 142 -5.69 2.73 -10.83
C ARG A 142 -4.25 2.23 -10.81
N ASN A 143 -3.60 2.26 -9.65
CA ASN A 143 -2.22 1.80 -9.51
C ASN A 143 -2.10 0.29 -9.77
N VAL A 144 -3.04 -0.50 -9.23
CA VAL A 144 -3.10 -1.95 -9.45
C VAL A 144 -3.31 -2.29 -10.92
N ARG A 145 -4.21 -1.60 -11.63
CA ARG A 145 -4.42 -1.79 -13.08
C ARG A 145 -3.22 -1.34 -13.90
N GLY A 146 -2.54 -0.27 -13.51
CA GLY A 146 -1.32 0.21 -14.16
C GLY A 146 -0.17 -0.78 -13.98
N GLU A 147 -0.03 -1.38 -12.81
CA GLU A 147 0.95 -2.45 -12.58
C GLU A 147 0.61 -3.73 -13.33
N ALA A 148 -0.66 -4.10 -13.42
CA ALA A 148 -1.11 -5.24 -14.23
C ALA A 148 -0.88 -5.00 -15.74
N ALA A 149 -1.02 -3.76 -16.22
CA ALA A 149 -0.73 -3.39 -17.60
C ALA A 149 0.78 -3.29 -17.89
N GLY A 150 1.59 -2.99 -16.87
CA GLY A 150 3.06 -2.97 -16.94
C GLY A 150 3.71 -4.34 -16.76
N GLN A 151 2.97 -5.31 -16.27
CA GLN A 151 3.31 -6.74 -16.29
C GLN A 151 2.88 -7.38 -17.63
N THR A 152 3.33 -6.83 -18.76
CA THR A 152 3.68 -7.70 -19.89
C THR A 152 4.59 -8.78 -19.29
N PRO A 153 4.44 -10.07 -19.66
CA PRO A 153 5.36 -11.09 -19.20
C PRO A 153 6.75 -10.73 -19.74
N GLY A 154 7.40 -9.81 -19.05
CA GLY A 154 8.79 -9.49 -19.17
C GLY A 154 9.50 -10.78 -18.83
N SER A 155 9.87 -11.43 -19.89
CA SER A 155 10.66 -12.61 -20.06
C SER A 155 11.04 -13.30 -18.74
N MET A 156 10.69 -14.58 -18.64
CA MET A 156 11.22 -15.55 -17.67
C MET A 156 12.74 -15.43 -17.48
N VAL A 157 13.41 -14.74 -18.36
CA VAL A 157 14.85 -14.48 -18.40
C VAL A 157 15.29 -13.53 -17.29
N GLU A 158 14.53 -12.45 -16.96
CA GLU A 158 14.95 -11.51 -15.90
C GLU A 158 14.83 -12.08 -14.49
N ARG A 159 13.87 -12.97 -14.24
CA ARG A 159 13.77 -13.67 -12.94
C ARG A 159 14.87 -14.71 -12.73
N LEU A 160 15.41 -15.29 -13.80
CA LEU A 160 16.54 -16.22 -13.74
C LEU A 160 17.85 -15.51 -13.34
N TRP A 161 18.03 -14.24 -13.67
CA TRP A 161 19.23 -13.48 -13.31
C TRP A 161 19.33 -13.18 -11.80
N PHE A 162 18.20 -13.00 -11.12
CA PHE A 162 18.18 -12.72 -9.68
C PHE A 162 18.29 -14.01 -8.81
N MET A 163 18.09 -15.18 -9.38
CA MET A 163 18.20 -16.48 -8.69
C MET A 163 19.56 -17.16 -8.89
N MET A 164 20.48 -16.56 -9.64
CA MET A 164 21.80 -17.14 -9.82
C MET A 164 22.64 -16.91 -8.55
N PRO A 165 23.11 -17.98 -7.91
CA PRO A 165 23.99 -17.86 -6.75
C PRO A 165 25.32 -17.19 -7.15
N PRO A 166 25.98 -16.46 -6.24
CA PRO A 166 27.14 -15.61 -6.56
C PRO A 166 28.32 -16.36 -7.21
N TRP A 167 28.41 -17.69 -7.08
CA TRP A 167 29.40 -18.48 -7.75
C TRP A 167 29.20 -18.64 -9.27
N ALA A 168 27.96 -18.46 -9.77
CA ALA A 168 27.66 -18.54 -11.21
C ALA A 168 28.29 -17.39 -12.00
N TRP A 169 28.56 -16.26 -11.37
CA TRP A 169 29.27 -15.12 -11.97
C TRP A 169 30.76 -15.40 -12.14
N ALA A 170 31.35 -16.19 -11.23
CA ALA A 170 32.77 -16.55 -11.30
C ALA A 170 33.07 -17.49 -12.48
N ILE A 171 32.14 -18.33 -12.86
CA ILE A 171 32.32 -19.26 -13.99
C ILE A 171 32.24 -18.50 -15.33
N SER A 172 31.34 -17.52 -15.44
CA SER A 172 31.19 -16.71 -16.65
C SER A 172 32.47 -15.91 -17.00
N THR A 173 33.14 -15.36 -15.97
CA THR A 173 34.39 -14.60 -16.16
C THR A 173 35.56 -15.52 -16.54
N LEU A 174 35.63 -16.73 -15.98
CA LEU A 174 36.67 -17.71 -16.33
C LEU A 174 36.54 -18.21 -17.76
N VAL A 175 35.32 -18.45 -18.25
CA VAL A 175 35.08 -18.85 -19.63
C VAL A 175 35.45 -17.73 -20.63
N ALA A 176 35.12 -16.49 -20.32
CA ALA A 176 35.48 -15.34 -21.14
C ALA A 176 37.00 -15.14 -21.24
N VAL A 177 37.73 -15.29 -20.12
CA VAL A 177 39.19 -15.22 -20.09
C VAL A 177 39.83 -16.37 -20.85
N PHE A 178 39.25 -17.58 -20.75
CA PHE A 178 39.76 -18.75 -21.46
C PHE A 178 39.58 -18.63 -22.99
N ILE A 179 38.47 -18.08 -23.45
CA ILE A 179 38.22 -17.81 -24.87
C ILE A 179 39.19 -16.74 -25.41
N LEU A 180 39.44 -15.69 -24.65
CA LEU A 180 40.41 -14.65 -25.03
C LEU A 180 41.84 -15.18 -25.07
N TYR A 181 42.23 -16.04 -24.10
CA TYR A 181 43.53 -16.64 -24.04
C TYR A 181 43.77 -17.60 -25.22
N TRP A 182 42.75 -18.41 -25.59
CA TRP A 182 42.84 -19.30 -26.73
C TRP A 182 42.91 -18.55 -28.06
N GLY A 183 42.17 -17.43 -28.21
CA GLY A 183 42.20 -16.60 -29.41
C GLY A 183 43.54 -15.95 -29.67
N VAL A 184 44.28 -15.57 -28.61
CA VAL A 184 45.62 -14.96 -28.73
C VAL A 184 46.71 -16.00 -29.03
N MET A 185 46.51 -17.26 -28.69
CA MET A 185 47.50 -18.33 -28.92
C MET A 185 47.42 -18.95 -30.33
N GLN A 186 46.36 -18.61 -31.12
CA GLN A 186 46.21 -19.05 -32.51
C GLN A 186 46.52 -17.96 -33.55
N SER A 187 46.94 -16.78 -33.12
CA SER A 187 47.36 -15.67 -33.96
C SER A 187 48.87 -15.50 -33.86
#